data_de0064fd181a64f89be12f35a8ee42c6
#
_entry.id   de0064fd181a64f89be12f35a8ee42c6
#
_cell.length_a   1.000
_cell.length_b   1.000
_cell.length_c   1.000
_cell.angle_alpha   90.00
_cell.angle_beta   90.00
_cell.angle_gamma   90.00
#
_symmetry.space_group_name_H-M   'P 1'
#
loop_
_entity.id
_entity.type
_entity.pdbx_description
1 polymer ?
#
loop_
_entity_poly.entity_id
_entity_poly.type
_entity_poly.pdbx_seq_one_letter_code
_entity_poly.pdbx_strand_id
1 'polypeptide(L)'
;MCIRDSILPDLQARAARAEKLTGAEPGSLTSRVGVKHELLAAVPGLGTEDDAPIVHLAHEWLGTNDAPQKVTYGTEAGQFQRAGVQSIICGPGDIAQAHSPNEWIELEQLSECERFFEAILDWASAK
;
A
#
# COMPACT_ATOMS: atom_id res chain seq x y z
N MET A 1 -6.69 4.59 3.09
CA MET A 1 -6.92 6.06 3.09
C MET A 1 -5.74 6.68 2.37
N CYS A 2 -5.95 7.32 1.24
CA CYS A 2 -4.86 7.89 0.45
C CYS A 2 -4.36 9.18 1.11
N ILE A 3 -3.04 9.38 1.18
CA ILE A 3 -2.40 10.62 1.70
C ILE A 3 -3.01 11.87 1.04
N ARG A 4 -3.36 11.80 -0.24
CA ARG A 4 -4.03 12.87 -0.98
C ARG A 4 -5.35 13.32 -0.34
N ASP A 5 -6.15 12.36 0.15
CA ASP A 5 -7.51 12.65 0.63
C ASP A 5 -7.50 13.26 2.05
N SER A 6 -6.38 13.14 2.77
CA SER A 6 -6.25 13.66 4.13
C SER A 6 -5.34 14.88 4.26
N ILE A 7 -4.23 14.94 3.55
CA ILE A 7 -3.24 16.02 3.71
C ILE A 7 -3.62 17.27 2.90
N LEU A 8 -4.07 17.10 1.67
CA LEU A 8 -4.38 18.25 0.80
C LEU A 8 -5.50 19.13 1.34
N PRO A 9 -6.65 18.56 1.79
CA PRO A 9 -7.70 19.33 2.42
C PRO A 9 -7.24 20.03 3.71
N ASP A 10 -6.39 19.38 4.52
CA ASP A 10 -5.85 19.98 5.75
C ASP A 10 -4.94 21.17 5.44
N LEU A 11 -4.05 21.07 4.46
CA LEU A 11 -3.20 22.17 4.02
C LEU A 11 -4.02 23.35 3.46
N GLN A 12 -5.06 23.08 2.68
CA GLN A 12 -5.97 24.09 2.17
C GLN A 12 -6.74 24.78 3.30
N ALA A 13 -7.24 24.01 4.27
CA ALA A 13 -7.94 24.56 5.44
C ALA A 13 -7.02 25.43 6.31
N ARG A 14 -5.77 25.04 6.49
CA ARG A 14 -4.76 25.82 7.23
C ARG A 14 -4.41 27.11 6.51
N ALA A 15 -4.25 27.08 5.20
CA ALA A 15 -4.01 28.29 4.39
C ALA A 15 -5.19 29.26 4.49
N ALA A 16 -6.42 28.80 4.32
CA ALA A 16 -7.62 29.62 4.44
C ALA A 16 -7.80 30.22 5.86
N ARG A 17 -7.43 29.46 6.90
CA ARG A 17 -7.43 29.96 8.28
C ARG A 17 -6.39 31.06 8.49
N ALA A 18 -5.20 30.89 7.94
CA ALA A 18 -4.13 31.89 8.02
C ALA A 18 -4.53 33.17 7.26
N GLU A 19 -5.12 33.07 6.09
CA GLU A 19 -5.66 34.19 5.33
C GLU A 19 -6.70 34.99 6.13
N LYS A 20 -7.62 34.29 6.79
CA LYS A 20 -8.63 34.92 7.67
C LYS A 20 -8.00 35.62 8.87
N LEU A 21 -6.95 35.08 9.47
CA LEU A 21 -6.27 35.67 10.63
C LEU A 21 -5.42 36.88 10.25
N THR A 22 -4.86 36.89 9.05
CA THR A 22 -3.99 37.98 8.57
C THR A 22 -4.73 39.06 7.76
N GLY A 23 -6.03 38.84 7.47
CA GLY A 23 -6.80 39.72 6.59
C GLY A 23 -6.33 39.71 5.13
N ALA A 24 -5.59 38.66 4.73
CA ALA A 24 -5.11 38.53 3.36
C ALA A 24 -6.25 38.11 2.42
N GLU A 25 -6.15 38.53 1.16
CA GLU A 25 -7.08 38.11 0.13
C GLU A 25 -7.12 36.58 -0.03
N PRO A 26 -8.32 35.97 -0.24
CA PRO A 26 -8.46 34.54 -0.43
C PRO A 26 -7.52 33.98 -1.51
N GLY A 27 -6.78 32.95 -1.19
CA GLY A 27 -5.79 32.34 -2.09
C GLY A 27 -4.43 33.05 -2.14
N SER A 28 -4.31 34.24 -1.51
CA SER A 28 -3.08 35.05 -1.58
C SER A 28 -1.89 34.40 -0.85
N LEU A 29 -2.12 33.72 0.27
CA LEU A 29 -1.06 33.03 1.00
C LEU A 29 -0.57 31.79 0.27
N THR A 30 -1.46 31.02 -0.35
CA THR A 30 -1.08 29.88 -1.17
C THR A 30 -0.24 30.28 -2.36
N SER A 31 -0.47 31.45 -2.94
CA SER A 31 0.36 32.00 -4.02
C SER A 31 1.69 32.61 -3.53
N ARG A 32 1.71 33.20 -2.32
CA ARG A 32 2.89 33.88 -1.76
C ARG A 32 3.87 32.93 -1.07
N VAL A 33 3.38 31.84 -0.49
CA VAL A 33 4.23 30.82 0.14
C VAL A 33 4.92 29.91 -0.89
N GLY A 34 4.56 30.06 -2.17
CA GLY A 34 5.23 29.35 -3.27
C GLY A 34 5.05 27.83 -3.27
N VAL A 35 4.09 27.29 -2.50
CA VAL A 35 3.79 25.88 -2.52
C VAL A 35 2.92 25.58 -3.74
N LYS A 36 3.57 25.09 -4.79
CA LYS A 36 2.88 24.47 -5.92
C LYS A 36 2.89 22.97 -5.71
N HIS A 37 1.76 22.35 -5.89
CA HIS A 37 1.69 20.90 -5.92
C HIS A 37 1.28 20.43 -7.32
N GLU A 38 1.96 19.41 -7.79
CA GLU A 38 1.62 18.73 -9.03
C GLU A 38 1.42 17.25 -8.71
N LEU A 39 0.30 16.69 -9.14
CA LEU A 39 0.05 15.27 -8.97
C LEU A 39 0.84 14.50 -10.03
N LEU A 40 2.01 14.00 -9.67
CA LEU A 40 2.85 13.21 -10.57
C LEU A 40 2.35 11.77 -10.71
N ALA A 41 1.82 11.20 -9.62
CA ALA A 41 1.30 9.83 -9.62
C ALA A 41 0.23 9.68 -8.53
N ALA A 42 -0.71 8.77 -8.75
CA ALA A 42 -1.68 8.34 -7.76
C ALA A 42 -1.64 6.81 -7.70
N VAL A 43 -1.16 6.28 -6.58
CA VAL A 43 -1.11 4.84 -6.32
C VAL A 43 -2.27 4.51 -5.38
N PRO A 44 -3.27 3.71 -5.84
CA PRO A 44 -4.36 3.29 -4.99
C PRO A 44 -3.85 2.34 -3.90
N GLY A 45 -4.42 2.44 -2.70
CA GLY A 45 -4.18 1.45 -1.65
C GLY A 45 -4.76 0.10 -2.02
N LEU A 46 -4.14 -0.96 -1.52
CA LEU A 46 -4.69 -2.31 -1.55
C LEU A 46 -5.58 -2.52 -0.31
N GLY A 47 -6.83 -2.93 -0.53
CA GLY A 47 -7.81 -3.17 0.53
C GLY A 47 -8.55 -4.48 0.29
N THR A 48 -7.83 -5.60 0.33
CA THR A 48 -8.44 -6.93 0.21
C THR A 48 -9.06 -7.32 1.56
N GLU A 49 -10.30 -7.81 1.52
CA GLU A 49 -11.00 -8.28 2.71
C GLU A 49 -10.41 -9.62 3.18
N ASP A 50 -10.46 -9.87 4.49
CA ASP A 50 -9.82 -11.02 5.12
C ASP A 50 -10.45 -12.35 4.68
N ASP A 51 -11.73 -12.32 4.23
CA ASP A 51 -12.49 -13.48 3.72
C ASP A 51 -12.47 -13.59 2.18
N ALA A 52 -11.65 -12.80 1.50
CA ALA A 52 -11.57 -12.86 0.04
C ALA A 52 -11.03 -14.21 -0.45
N PRO A 53 -11.54 -14.74 -1.58
CA PRO A 53 -11.10 -16.03 -2.13
C PRO A 53 -9.59 -16.14 -2.32
N ILE A 54 -8.91 -15.05 -2.69
CA ILE A 54 -7.44 -15.05 -2.83
C ILE A 54 -6.72 -15.23 -1.49
N VAL A 55 -7.30 -14.78 -0.38
CA VAL A 55 -6.75 -14.99 0.97
C VAL A 55 -6.85 -16.46 1.35
N HIS A 56 -8.00 -17.10 1.09
CA HIS A 56 -8.18 -18.54 1.33
C HIS A 56 -7.19 -19.38 0.52
N LEU A 57 -7.00 -19.05 -0.77
CA LEU A 57 -6.01 -19.74 -1.61
C LEU A 57 -4.59 -19.56 -1.06
N ALA A 58 -4.23 -18.36 -0.62
CA ALA A 58 -2.91 -18.13 -0.05
C ALA A 58 -2.70 -18.93 1.25
N HIS A 59 -3.70 -19.03 2.11
CA HIS A 59 -3.65 -19.87 3.30
C HIS A 59 -3.43 -21.35 2.96
N GLU A 60 -4.13 -21.85 1.91
CA GLU A 60 -3.94 -23.21 1.43
C GLU A 60 -2.52 -23.46 0.94
N TRP A 61 -1.97 -22.55 0.11
CA TRP A 61 -0.62 -22.68 -0.44
C TRP A 61 0.49 -22.51 0.61
N LEU A 62 0.27 -21.65 1.62
CA LEU A 62 1.22 -21.42 2.71
C LEU A 62 1.11 -22.46 3.83
N GLY A 63 -0.01 -23.20 3.90
CA GLY A 63 -0.28 -24.09 5.03
C GLY A 63 -0.48 -23.39 6.36
N THR A 64 -0.96 -22.14 6.35
CA THR A 64 -1.21 -21.33 7.55
C THR A 64 -2.62 -20.76 7.55
N ASN A 65 -3.09 -20.33 8.73
CA ASN A 65 -4.33 -19.57 8.89
C ASN A 65 -4.08 -18.23 9.59
N ASP A 66 -2.87 -17.71 9.49
CA ASP A 66 -2.52 -16.43 10.10
C ASP A 66 -3.31 -15.29 9.44
N ALA A 67 -3.84 -14.40 10.26
CA ALA A 67 -4.62 -13.28 9.75
C ALA A 67 -3.75 -12.35 8.87
N PRO A 68 -4.27 -11.90 7.70
CA PRO A 68 -3.55 -10.94 6.87
C PRO A 68 -3.27 -9.65 7.63
N GLN A 69 -2.08 -9.09 7.44
CA GLN A 69 -1.69 -7.83 8.06
C GLN A 69 -1.79 -6.68 7.08
N LYS A 70 -2.19 -5.50 7.57
CA LYS A 70 -2.16 -4.26 6.80
C LYS A 70 -0.86 -3.53 7.08
N VAL A 71 -0.18 -3.17 6.01
CA VAL A 71 1.14 -2.50 6.05
C VAL A 71 1.08 -1.15 5.35
N THR A 72 2.06 -0.28 5.62
CA THR A 72 2.05 1.13 5.20
C THR A 72 2.93 1.42 4.00
N TYR A 73 3.43 0.41 3.30
CA TYR A 73 4.21 0.60 2.07
C TYR A 73 3.35 0.67 0.81
N GLY A 74 3.90 1.26 -0.26
CA GLY A 74 3.25 1.32 -1.57
C GLY A 74 3.47 0.05 -2.39
N THR A 75 2.45 -0.32 -3.18
CA THR A 75 2.52 -1.45 -4.11
C THR A 75 1.59 -1.23 -5.31
N GLU A 76 1.92 -1.82 -6.44
CA GLU A 76 1.07 -1.84 -7.63
C GLU A 76 -0.19 -2.72 -7.48
N ALA A 77 -0.27 -3.57 -6.46
CA ALA A 77 -1.39 -4.50 -6.26
C ALA A 77 -2.75 -3.78 -6.14
N GLY A 78 -2.78 -2.55 -5.63
CA GLY A 78 -3.99 -1.73 -5.64
C GLY A 78 -4.47 -1.36 -7.04
N GLN A 79 -3.61 -1.33 -8.06
CA GLN A 79 -4.00 -1.10 -9.45
C GLN A 79 -4.69 -2.34 -10.03
N PHE A 80 -4.18 -3.54 -9.74
CA PHE A 80 -4.82 -4.81 -10.13
C PHE A 80 -6.20 -4.92 -9.48
N GLN A 81 -6.33 -4.58 -8.19
CA GLN A 81 -7.62 -4.59 -7.50
C GLN A 81 -8.62 -3.63 -8.15
N ARG A 82 -8.19 -2.43 -8.55
CA ARG A 82 -9.04 -1.49 -9.31
C ARG A 82 -9.46 -2.02 -10.68
N ALA A 83 -8.67 -2.87 -11.28
CA ALA A 83 -9.01 -3.56 -12.54
C ALA A 83 -9.90 -4.81 -12.31
N GLY A 84 -10.36 -5.06 -11.09
CA GLY A 84 -11.23 -6.18 -10.76
C GLY A 84 -10.47 -7.49 -10.47
N VAL A 85 -9.13 -7.45 -10.36
CA VAL A 85 -8.32 -8.61 -10.03
C VAL A 85 -8.10 -8.66 -8.51
N GLN A 86 -8.54 -9.74 -7.88
CA GLN A 86 -8.25 -9.96 -6.45
C GLN A 86 -6.74 -10.06 -6.23
N SER A 87 -6.23 -9.30 -5.28
CA SER A 87 -4.78 -9.17 -5.08
C SER A 87 -4.44 -9.16 -3.59
N ILE A 88 -3.37 -9.83 -3.25
CA ILE A 88 -2.71 -9.78 -1.94
C ILE A 88 -1.20 -9.64 -2.14
N ILE A 89 -0.50 -9.24 -1.10
CA ILE A 89 0.97 -9.30 -1.07
C ILE A 89 1.36 -10.51 -0.25
N CYS A 90 2.19 -11.35 -0.83
CA CYS A 90 2.76 -12.51 -0.18
C CYS A 90 4.18 -12.71 -0.68
N GLY A 91 5.12 -12.93 0.22
CA GLY A 91 6.52 -13.13 -0.11
C GLY A 91 7.38 -13.24 1.14
N PRO A 92 8.66 -13.59 0.96
CA PRO A 92 9.59 -13.71 2.06
C PRO A 92 10.01 -12.33 2.58
N GLY A 93 10.47 -12.27 3.83
CA GLY A 93 10.95 -11.07 4.48
C GLY A 93 9.96 -10.52 5.52
N ASP A 94 10.39 -9.49 6.22
CA ASP A 94 9.61 -8.77 7.22
C ASP A 94 9.74 -7.26 7.00
N ILE A 95 8.65 -6.55 7.13
CA ILE A 95 8.63 -5.09 6.94
C ILE A 95 9.56 -4.35 7.91
N ALA A 96 9.84 -4.92 9.08
CA ALA A 96 10.78 -4.35 10.05
C ALA A 96 12.24 -4.39 9.55
N GLN A 97 12.56 -5.28 8.62
CA GLN A 97 13.88 -5.41 8.01
C GLN A 97 14.01 -4.58 6.73
N ALA A 98 12.89 -4.36 6.06
CA ALA A 98 12.84 -3.59 4.82
C ALA A 98 13.24 -2.12 5.05
N HIS A 99 13.95 -1.55 4.08
CA HIS A 99 14.43 -0.15 4.09
C HIS A 99 15.38 0.20 5.26
N SER A 100 15.96 -0.81 5.92
CA SER A 100 16.97 -0.62 6.96
C SER A 100 18.39 -0.72 6.40
N PRO A 101 19.39 -0.08 7.04
CA PRO A 101 20.78 -0.32 6.70
C PRO A 101 21.12 -1.81 6.82
N ASN A 102 21.78 -2.37 5.79
CA ASN A 102 22.07 -3.81 5.71
C ASN A 102 20.81 -4.68 5.75
N GLU A 103 19.78 -4.30 4.99
CA GLU A 103 18.58 -5.12 4.78
C GLU A 103 18.95 -6.57 4.49
N TRP A 104 18.28 -7.51 5.13
CA TRP A 104 18.58 -8.92 5.10
C TRP A 104 17.31 -9.76 5.13
N ILE A 105 17.43 -11.00 4.77
CA ILE A 105 16.38 -12.00 4.79
C ILE A 105 16.92 -13.31 5.33
N GLU A 106 16.10 -14.07 6.04
CA GLU A 106 16.43 -15.41 6.49
C GLU A 106 16.37 -16.40 5.32
N LEU A 107 17.36 -17.29 5.24
CA LEU A 107 17.41 -18.34 4.21
C LEU A 107 16.20 -19.29 4.30
N GLU A 108 15.68 -19.51 5.50
CA GLU A 108 14.49 -20.33 5.72
C GLU A 108 13.27 -19.71 5.04
N GLN A 109 13.09 -18.39 5.12
CA GLN A 109 12.00 -17.67 4.44
C GLN A 109 12.09 -17.79 2.90
N LEU A 110 13.32 -17.84 2.35
CA LEU A 110 13.50 -18.11 0.92
C LEU A 110 13.05 -19.53 0.56
N SER A 111 13.41 -20.52 1.37
CA SER A 111 12.99 -21.90 1.15
C SER A 111 11.48 -22.09 1.31
N GLU A 112 10.84 -21.34 2.21
CA GLU A 112 9.38 -21.29 2.33
C GLU A 112 8.73 -20.68 1.10
N CYS A 113 9.31 -19.62 0.56
CA CYS A 113 8.86 -18.97 -0.66
C CYS A 113 8.95 -19.91 -1.88
N GLU A 114 10.00 -20.73 -1.98
CA GLU A 114 10.10 -21.76 -3.02
C GLU A 114 8.95 -22.75 -2.92
N ARG A 115 8.67 -23.31 -1.74
CA ARG A 115 7.54 -24.21 -1.52
C ARG A 115 6.19 -23.59 -1.84
N PHE A 116 6.02 -22.30 -1.52
CA PHE A 116 4.83 -21.55 -1.87
C PHE A 116 4.63 -21.46 -3.39
N PHE A 117 5.69 -21.16 -4.14
CA PHE A 117 5.62 -21.16 -5.61
C PHE A 117 5.37 -22.55 -6.20
N GLU A 118 5.94 -23.61 -5.64
CA GLU A 118 5.64 -24.99 -6.05
C GLU A 118 4.14 -25.29 -5.88
N ALA A 119 3.55 -24.94 -4.74
CA ALA A 119 2.13 -25.13 -4.50
C ALA A 119 1.23 -24.37 -5.50
N ILE A 120 1.61 -23.15 -5.86
CA ILE A 120 0.91 -22.37 -6.90
C ILE A 120 1.01 -23.05 -8.27
N LEU A 121 2.19 -23.54 -8.65
CA LEU A 121 2.42 -24.23 -9.92
C LEU A 121 1.62 -25.52 -10.00
N ASP A 122 1.60 -26.30 -8.93
CA ASP A 122 0.81 -27.54 -8.85
C ASP A 122 -0.68 -27.25 -8.98
N TRP A 123 -1.19 -26.25 -8.26
CA TRP A 123 -2.57 -25.82 -8.38
C TRP A 123 -2.93 -25.32 -9.78
N ALA A 124 -2.05 -24.56 -10.42
CA ALA A 124 -2.28 -24.06 -11.77
C ALA A 124 -2.25 -25.18 -12.83
N SER A 125 -1.43 -26.20 -12.63
CA SER A 125 -1.27 -27.35 -13.53
C SER A 125 -2.43 -28.35 -13.42
N ALA A 126 -3.16 -28.35 -12.30
CA ALA A 126 -4.30 -29.24 -12.07
C ALA A 126 -5.63 -28.75 -12.68
N LYS A 127 -5.63 -27.56 -13.28
CA LYS A 127 -6.80 -26.93 -13.93
C LYS A 127 -6.72 -27.02 -15.43
#